data_909d5ae5f705d94fcbd4178da9391b75
#
_entry.id   909d5ae5f705d94fcbd4178da9391b75
#
_cell.length_a   1.000
_cell.length_b   1.000
_cell.length_c   1.000
_cell.angle_alpha   90.00
_cell.angle_beta   90.00
_cell.angle_gamma   90.00
#
_symmetry.space_group_name_H-M   'P 1'
#
loop_
_entity.id
_entity.type
_entity.pdbx_description
1 polymer ?
#
loop_
_entity_poly.entity_id
_entity_poly.type
_entity_poly.pdbx_seq_one_letter_code
_entity_poly.pdbx_strand_id
1 'polypeptide(L)'
;LNVPVQILGLIGQDETGTALTNLLQHQKIDCNFVALDTHPTITKLRILSRHQQLLRLDFEEDFQNVECHELLAKLESEVKNFGALVLSDYGKGTLKDVQKMIQIARKANVPVLIDPKGTDFERYRGATLLTPNMSEFEAVVGKCDSEEEIIEKGLKLISDIELTALLVTRSEKGMTLL
;
A
#
# COMPACT_ATOMS: atom_id res chain seq x y z
N LEU A 1 -14.53 -12.90 6.43
CA LEU A 1 -15.21 -11.62 6.42
C LEU A 1 -15.89 -11.46 5.05
N ASN A 2 -17.22 -11.34 5.00
CA ASN A 2 -17.96 -11.11 3.75
C ASN A 2 -18.00 -9.61 3.43
N VAL A 3 -16.83 -9.01 3.22
CA VAL A 3 -16.70 -7.61 2.81
C VAL A 3 -16.37 -7.61 1.31
N PRO A 4 -17.16 -6.91 0.47
CA PRO A 4 -16.79 -6.72 -0.93
C PRO A 4 -15.44 -5.99 -1.04
N VAL A 5 -14.56 -6.52 -1.88
CA VAL A 5 -13.23 -5.95 -2.12
C VAL A 5 -13.03 -5.76 -3.61
N GLN A 6 -12.53 -4.60 -3.98
CA GLN A 6 -12.01 -4.32 -5.32
C GLN A 6 -10.51 -4.06 -5.22
N ILE A 7 -9.74 -4.58 -6.16
CA ILE A 7 -8.32 -4.28 -6.30
C ILE A 7 -8.10 -3.39 -7.53
N LEU A 8 -7.41 -2.28 -7.30
CA LEU A 8 -6.93 -1.37 -8.33
C LEU A 8 -5.39 -1.40 -8.33
N GLY A 9 -4.79 -1.51 -9.50
CA GLY A 9 -3.32 -1.58 -9.61
C GLY A 9 -2.85 -1.66 -11.05
N LEU A 10 -1.54 -1.74 -11.22
CA LEU A 10 -0.87 -1.89 -12.52
C LEU A 10 -0.42 -3.34 -12.72
N ILE A 11 -0.69 -3.88 -13.88
CA ILE A 11 -0.22 -5.21 -14.31
C ILE A 11 0.32 -5.12 -15.74
N GLY A 12 1.09 -6.10 -16.16
CA GLY A 12 1.45 -6.28 -17.56
C GLY A 12 0.30 -6.87 -18.39
N GLN A 13 0.28 -6.57 -19.68
CA GLN A 13 -0.60 -7.22 -20.63
C GLN A 13 -0.01 -8.59 -21.05
N ASP A 14 0.15 -9.48 -20.06
CA ASP A 14 0.83 -10.76 -20.19
C ASP A 14 0.05 -11.93 -19.54
N GLU A 15 0.59 -13.15 -19.72
CA GLU A 15 -0.03 -14.36 -19.15
C GLU A 15 -0.08 -14.31 -17.61
N THR A 16 0.91 -13.71 -16.97
CA THR A 16 0.98 -13.58 -15.50
C THR A 16 -0.10 -12.65 -14.99
N GLY A 17 -0.33 -11.50 -15.66
CA GLY A 17 -1.42 -10.58 -15.33
C GLY A 17 -2.79 -11.24 -15.49
N THR A 18 -2.96 -12.02 -16.57
CA THR A 18 -4.18 -12.79 -16.81
C THR A 18 -4.40 -13.84 -15.71
N ALA A 19 -3.35 -14.59 -15.35
CA ALA A 19 -3.42 -15.60 -14.30
C ALA A 19 -3.74 -14.98 -12.93
N LEU A 20 -3.13 -13.84 -12.58
CA LEU A 20 -3.43 -13.09 -11.37
C LEU A 20 -4.90 -12.65 -11.31
N THR A 21 -5.40 -12.07 -12.40
CA THR A 21 -6.79 -11.63 -12.50
C THR A 21 -7.76 -12.79 -12.27
N ASN A 22 -7.54 -13.91 -12.96
CA ASN A 22 -8.37 -15.10 -12.80
C ASN A 22 -8.35 -15.64 -11.37
N LEU A 23 -7.16 -15.70 -10.72
CA LEU A 23 -7.01 -16.16 -9.36
C LEU A 23 -7.83 -15.31 -8.37
N LEU A 24 -7.76 -13.99 -8.51
CA LEU A 24 -8.48 -13.05 -7.64
C LEU A 24 -10.00 -13.12 -7.87
N GLN A 25 -10.44 -13.22 -9.12
CA GLN A 25 -11.86 -13.38 -9.44
C GLN A 25 -12.44 -14.68 -8.87
N HIS A 26 -11.68 -15.78 -8.86
CA HIS A 26 -12.08 -17.01 -8.18
C HIS A 26 -12.28 -16.84 -6.67
N GLN A 27 -11.56 -15.88 -6.06
CA GLN A 27 -11.74 -15.49 -4.66
C GLN A 27 -12.84 -14.44 -4.45
N LYS A 28 -13.62 -14.12 -5.50
CA LYS A 28 -14.68 -13.11 -5.50
C LYS A 28 -14.16 -11.69 -5.19
N ILE A 29 -12.94 -11.41 -5.61
CA ILE A 29 -12.34 -10.09 -5.55
C ILE A 29 -12.54 -9.43 -6.90
N ASP A 30 -13.11 -8.24 -6.90
CA ASP A 30 -13.27 -7.44 -8.12
C ASP A 30 -11.92 -6.84 -8.56
N CYS A 31 -11.56 -7.01 -9.82
CA CYS A 31 -10.27 -6.59 -10.37
C CYS A 31 -10.47 -5.46 -11.37
N ASN A 32 -9.98 -4.27 -11.03
CA ASN A 32 -10.01 -3.09 -11.89
C ASN A 32 -8.58 -2.66 -12.26
N PHE A 33 -7.79 -3.58 -12.78
CA PHE A 33 -6.40 -3.32 -13.16
C PHE A 33 -6.28 -2.41 -14.39
N VAL A 34 -5.17 -1.67 -14.45
CA VAL A 34 -4.65 -1.04 -15.66
C VAL A 34 -3.56 -1.95 -16.23
N ALA A 35 -3.82 -2.52 -17.40
CA ALA A 35 -2.89 -3.42 -18.08
C ALA A 35 -1.97 -2.62 -19.01
N LEU A 36 -0.67 -2.79 -18.87
CA LEU A 36 0.38 -2.10 -19.62
C LEU A 36 1.03 -3.05 -20.62
N ASP A 37 1.21 -2.60 -21.84
CA ASP A 37 1.96 -3.32 -22.88
C ASP A 37 3.48 -3.12 -22.78
N THR A 38 3.91 -2.09 -22.02
CA THR A 38 5.31 -1.67 -21.90
C THR A 38 6.04 -2.29 -20.72
N HIS A 39 5.32 -2.86 -19.74
CA HIS A 39 5.91 -3.40 -18.52
C HIS A 39 5.31 -4.78 -18.20
N PRO A 40 6.13 -5.76 -17.82
CA PRO A 40 5.62 -7.06 -17.39
C PRO A 40 4.97 -7.00 -16.01
N THR A 41 4.10 -7.96 -15.75
CA THR A 41 3.57 -8.17 -14.40
C THR A 41 4.69 -8.58 -13.44
N ILE A 42 4.86 -7.82 -12.35
CA ILE A 42 5.88 -8.11 -11.33
C ILE A 42 5.64 -9.51 -10.75
N THR A 43 6.64 -10.36 -10.86
CA THR A 43 6.54 -11.76 -10.46
C THR A 43 7.66 -12.15 -9.49
N LYS A 44 7.28 -12.79 -8.40
CA LYS A 44 8.21 -13.33 -7.40
C LYS A 44 8.08 -14.84 -7.33
N LEU A 45 8.98 -15.55 -8.00
CA LEU A 45 9.01 -17.00 -8.06
C LEU A 45 9.86 -17.58 -6.92
N ARG A 46 9.27 -18.45 -6.09
CA ARG A 46 9.98 -19.18 -5.04
C ARG A 46 10.05 -20.66 -5.40
N ILE A 47 11.26 -21.15 -5.48
CA ILE A 47 11.53 -22.57 -5.70
C ILE A 47 11.73 -23.22 -4.34
N LEU A 48 10.85 -24.17 -4.03
CA LEU A 48 10.86 -24.88 -2.75
C LEU A 48 11.24 -26.34 -2.99
N SER A 49 12.05 -26.91 -2.10
CA SER A 49 12.27 -28.35 -2.00
C SER A 49 11.86 -28.80 -0.61
N ARG A 50 10.89 -29.72 -0.52
CA ARG A 50 10.26 -30.14 0.74
C ARG A 50 9.71 -28.92 1.49
N HIS A 51 10.36 -28.52 2.60
CA HIS A 51 9.95 -27.36 3.41
C HIS A 51 10.99 -26.23 3.39
N GLN A 52 11.97 -26.28 2.48
CA GLN A 52 13.06 -25.30 2.42
C GLN A 52 13.00 -24.52 1.13
N GLN A 53 13.07 -23.18 1.21
CA GLN A 53 13.23 -22.33 0.05
C GLN A 53 14.68 -22.44 -0.45
N LEU A 54 14.83 -22.92 -1.69
CA LEU A 54 16.12 -23.05 -2.34
C LEU A 54 16.54 -21.76 -3.06
N LEU A 55 15.59 -21.12 -3.73
CA LEU A 55 15.85 -19.96 -4.57
C LEU A 55 14.60 -19.07 -4.65
N ARG A 56 14.82 -17.74 -4.73
CA ARG A 56 13.82 -16.77 -5.13
C ARG A 56 14.32 -16.00 -6.35
N LEU A 57 13.50 -15.95 -7.38
CA LEU A 57 13.71 -15.13 -8.56
C LEU A 57 12.69 -14.00 -8.56
N ASP A 58 13.17 -12.77 -8.64
CA ASP A 58 12.34 -11.58 -8.71
C ASP A 58 12.41 -11.02 -10.14
N PHE A 59 11.30 -11.14 -10.89
CA PHE A 59 11.13 -10.53 -12.21
C PHE A 59 10.38 -9.24 -12.01
N GLU A 60 11.11 -8.12 -11.90
CA GLU A 60 10.54 -6.82 -11.56
C GLU A 60 11.09 -5.74 -12.49
N GLU A 61 10.18 -5.09 -13.20
CA GLU A 61 10.39 -3.76 -13.74
C GLU A 61 9.42 -2.84 -12.99
N ASP A 62 9.92 -1.77 -12.36
CA ASP A 62 9.06 -0.88 -11.60
C ASP A 62 8.28 0.06 -12.53
N PHE A 63 7.20 0.61 -11.99
CA PHE A 63 6.30 1.52 -12.71
C PHE A 63 6.58 3.00 -12.40
N GLN A 64 7.79 3.34 -11.91
CA GLN A 64 8.11 4.73 -11.50
C GLN A 64 8.00 5.71 -12.67
N ASN A 65 8.34 5.27 -13.87
CA ASN A 65 8.29 6.08 -15.07
C ASN A 65 6.95 5.98 -15.84
N VAL A 66 6.01 5.17 -15.36
CA VAL A 66 4.70 5.01 -16.00
C VAL A 66 3.78 6.14 -15.57
N GLU A 67 3.14 6.83 -16.51
CA GLU A 67 2.08 7.78 -16.21
C GLU A 67 0.78 7.04 -15.87
N CYS A 68 0.27 7.24 -14.65
CA CYS A 68 -0.87 6.49 -14.12
C CYS A 68 -2.18 7.29 -14.18
N HIS A 69 -2.41 8.08 -15.22
CA HIS A 69 -3.63 8.88 -15.36
C HIS A 69 -4.89 8.02 -15.34
N GLU A 70 -4.86 6.86 -16.02
CA GLU A 70 -5.99 5.93 -16.04
C GLU A 70 -6.27 5.36 -14.64
N LEU A 71 -5.23 5.03 -13.87
CA LEU A 71 -5.37 4.54 -12.50
C LEU A 71 -6.07 5.58 -11.61
N LEU A 72 -5.66 6.84 -11.71
CA LEU A 72 -6.28 7.94 -10.96
C LEU A 72 -7.73 8.19 -11.39
N ALA A 73 -8.01 8.13 -12.70
CA ALA A 73 -9.37 8.29 -13.22
C ALA A 73 -10.31 7.17 -12.75
N LYS A 74 -9.85 5.92 -12.76
CA LYS A 74 -10.59 4.78 -12.19
C LYS A 74 -10.86 4.98 -10.70
N LEU A 75 -9.85 5.37 -9.92
CA LEU A 75 -10.01 5.65 -8.50
C LEU A 75 -11.06 6.76 -8.27
N GLU A 76 -10.95 7.87 -8.98
CA GLU A 76 -11.87 9.02 -8.83
C GLU A 76 -13.32 8.65 -9.15
N SER A 77 -13.54 7.81 -10.17
CA SER A 77 -14.88 7.40 -10.56
C SER A 77 -15.56 6.48 -9.53
N GLU A 78 -14.79 5.67 -8.81
CA GLU A 78 -15.31 4.55 -8.03
C GLU A 78 -15.17 4.70 -6.51
N VAL A 79 -14.19 5.46 -6.02
CA VAL A 79 -13.84 5.51 -4.59
C VAL A 79 -15.03 5.81 -3.68
N LYS A 80 -15.98 6.64 -4.12
CA LYS A 80 -17.20 6.99 -3.36
C LYS A 80 -18.13 5.81 -3.06
N ASN A 81 -17.96 4.68 -3.78
CA ASN A 81 -18.76 3.48 -3.59
C ASN A 81 -18.21 2.56 -2.49
N PHE A 82 -17.07 2.91 -1.90
CA PHE A 82 -16.37 2.11 -0.91
C PHE A 82 -16.34 2.78 0.46
N GLY A 83 -16.32 1.97 1.50
CA GLY A 83 -16.23 2.44 2.88
C GLY A 83 -14.82 2.85 3.32
N ALA A 84 -13.79 2.40 2.60
CA ALA A 84 -12.39 2.75 2.86
C ALA A 84 -11.53 2.52 1.61
N LEU A 85 -10.46 3.31 1.48
CA LEU A 85 -9.38 3.10 0.53
C LEU A 85 -8.14 2.60 1.29
N VAL A 86 -7.62 1.43 0.90
CA VAL A 86 -6.36 0.89 1.44
C VAL A 86 -5.27 1.04 0.39
N LEU A 87 -4.20 1.74 0.73
CA LEU A 87 -3.02 1.93 -0.11
C LEU A 87 -1.85 1.14 0.47
N SER A 88 -1.41 0.10 -0.23
CA SER A 88 -0.25 -0.72 0.17
C SER A 88 0.94 -0.32 -0.69
N ASP A 89 1.92 0.36 -0.10
CA ASP A 89 3.10 0.85 -0.82
C ASP A 89 4.23 -0.17 -0.74
N TYR A 90 4.76 -0.52 -1.90
CA TYR A 90 5.93 -1.38 -2.06
C TYR A 90 7.09 -0.66 -2.78
N GLY A 91 6.94 0.64 -3.03
CA GLY A 91 7.95 1.44 -3.72
C GLY A 91 8.13 1.06 -5.21
N LYS A 92 7.12 0.42 -5.82
CA LYS A 92 7.18 -0.08 -7.21
C LYS A 92 6.53 0.85 -8.24
N GLY A 93 6.13 2.05 -7.84
CA GLY A 93 5.62 3.10 -8.73
C GLY A 93 4.10 3.19 -8.85
N THR A 94 3.32 2.15 -8.52
CA THR A 94 1.85 2.21 -8.54
C THR A 94 1.32 3.38 -7.70
N LEU A 95 1.95 3.66 -6.55
CA LEU A 95 1.59 4.75 -5.64
C LEU A 95 2.51 5.98 -5.77
N LYS A 96 3.12 6.23 -6.94
CA LYS A 96 3.96 7.43 -7.11
C LYS A 96 3.17 8.73 -6.91
N ASP A 97 1.91 8.75 -7.32
CA ASP A 97 0.98 9.87 -7.17
C ASP A 97 0.09 9.73 -5.91
N VAL A 98 0.62 9.15 -4.83
CA VAL A 98 -0.16 8.83 -3.62
C VAL A 98 -0.89 10.04 -3.02
N GLN A 99 -0.32 11.24 -3.08
CA GLN A 99 -0.96 12.46 -2.63
C GLN A 99 -2.24 12.78 -3.42
N LYS A 100 -2.25 12.56 -4.73
CA LYS A 100 -3.46 12.72 -5.54
C LYS A 100 -4.53 11.69 -5.14
N MET A 101 -4.14 10.45 -4.87
CA MET A 101 -5.06 9.40 -4.41
C MET A 101 -5.69 9.74 -3.06
N ILE A 102 -4.89 10.24 -2.10
CA ILE A 102 -5.38 10.71 -0.81
C ILE A 102 -6.39 11.86 -0.99
N GLN A 103 -6.07 12.83 -1.85
CA GLN A 103 -6.97 13.97 -2.10
C GLN A 103 -8.29 13.54 -2.77
N ILE A 104 -8.25 12.58 -3.70
CA ILE A 104 -9.45 12.02 -4.34
C ILE A 104 -10.35 11.38 -3.28
N ALA A 105 -9.80 10.53 -2.42
CA ALA A 105 -10.57 9.87 -1.37
C ALA A 105 -11.12 10.86 -0.32
N ARG A 106 -10.32 11.84 0.10
CA ARG A 106 -10.76 12.90 1.01
C ARG A 106 -11.93 13.71 0.46
N LYS A 107 -11.89 14.08 -0.83
CA LYS A 107 -13.02 14.78 -1.49
C LYS A 107 -14.29 13.94 -1.49
N ALA A 108 -14.17 12.62 -1.54
CA ALA A 108 -15.27 11.68 -1.46
C ALA A 108 -15.70 11.33 -0.03
N ASN A 109 -15.04 11.87 1.00
CA ASN A 109 -15.20 11.52 2.42
C ASN A 109 -14.93 10.03 2.71
N VAL A 110 -14.02 9.41 1.97
CA VAL A 110 -13.61 8.01 2.16
C VAL A 110 -12.30 7.99 2.95
N PRO A 111 -12.24 7.28 4.09
CA PRO A 111 -11.02 7.15 4.88
C PRO A 111 -9.93 6.42 4.10
N VAL A 112 -8.68 6.89 4.27
CA VAL A 112 -7.50 6.35 3.60
C VAL A 112 -6.59 5.70 4.62
N LEU A 113 -6.36 4.40 4.46
CA LEU A 113 -5.46 3.61 5.29
C LEU A 113 -4.22 3.27 4.46
N ILE A 114 -3.04 3.48 5.00
CA ILE A 114 -1.79 3.30 4.24
C ILE A 114 -0.83 2.38 4.98
N ASP A 115 -0.40 1.33 4.30
CA ASP A 115 0.78 0.54 4.65
C ASP A 115 1.99 1.16 3.94
N PRO A 116 2.86 1.90 4.68
CA PRO A 116 3.87 2.75 4.08
C PRO A 116 5.12 1.97 3.64
N LYS A 117 5.92 2.60 2.77
CA LYS A 117 7.26 2.14 2.41
C LYS A 117 8.26 3.28 2.39
N GLY A 118 9.49 2.97 2.85
CA GLY A 118 10.58 3.95 2.89
C GLY A 118 10.53 4.85 4.12
N THR A 119 11.20 6.00 4.03
CA THR A 119 11.38 6.94 5.14
C THR A 119 10.75 8.30 4.90
N ASP A 120 10.19 8.53 3.73
CA ASP A 120 9.47 9.77 3.39
C ASP A 120 7.97 9.61 3.69
N PHE A 121 7.59 9.82 4.96
CA PHE A 121 6.19 9.75 5.36
C PHE A 121 5.41 11.04 5.03
N GLU A 122 6.10 12.14 4.69
CA GLU A 122 5.47 13.37 4.24
C GLU A 122 4.60 13.14 3.00
N ARG A 123 4.99 12.21 2.15
CA ARG A 123 4.21 11.80 0.97
C ARG A 123 2.82 11.24 1.29
N TYR A 124 2.57 10.85 2.55
CA TYR A 124 1.28 10.32 3.02
C TYR A 124 0.46 11.33 3.83
N ARG A 125 0.86 12.61 3.81
CA ARG A 125 0.16 13.70 4.50
C ARG A 125 -1.34 13.67 4.25
N GLY A 126 -2.12 13.78 5.32
CA GLY A 126 -3.57 13.81 5.26
C GLY A 126 -4.24 12.45 5.11
N ALA A 127 -3.52 11.34 5.21
CA ALA A 127 -4.13 10.02 5.33
C ALA A 127 -4.91 9.89 6.66
N THR A 128 -5.88 8.98 6.70
CA THR A 128 -6.62 8.71 7.94
C THR A 128 -5.79 7.88 8.91
N LEU A 129 -5.18 6.81 8.42
CA LEU A 129 -4.38 5.89 9.22
C LEU A 129 -3.11 5.52 8.46
N LEU A 130 -1.98 5.56 9.15
CA LEU A 130 -0.71 5.02 8.67
C LEU A 130 -0.32 3.82 9.54
N THR A 131 0.19 2.72 8.91
CA THR A 131 0.46 1.45 9.62
C THR A 131 1.91 0.98 9.49
N PRO A 132 2.93 1.79 9.87
CA PRO A 132 4.31 1.37 9.80
C PRO A 132 4.63 0.25 10.78
N ASN A 133 5.62 -0.57 10.45
CA ASN A 133 6.26 -1.39 11.46
C ASN A 133 7.26 -0.55 12.30
N MET A 134 7.73 -1.12 13.42
CA MET A 134 8.60 -0.40 14.34
C MET A 134 9.88 0.12 13.67
N SER A 135 10.48 -0.66 12.78
CA SER A 135 11.70 -0.25 12.07
C SER A 135 11.45 0.91 11.10
N GLU A 136 10.32 0.89 10.39
CA GLU A 136 9.92 1.99 9.50
C GLU A 136 9.58 3.25 10.29
N PHE A 137 8.91 3.11 11.43
CA PHE A 137 8.60 4.22 12.32
C PHE A 137 9.89 4.86 12.85
N GLU A 138 10.79 4.08 13.44
CA GLU A 138 12.06 4.58 13.97
C GLU A 138 12.97 5.20 12.91
N ALA A 139 12.91 4.70 11.67
CA ALA A 139 13.66 5.28 10.56
C ALA A 139 13.24 6.73 10.23
N VAL A 140 12.00 7.11 10.58
CA VAL A 140 11.45 8.45 10.37
C VAL A 140 11.61 9.33 11.60
N VAL A 141 11.23 8.83 12.78
CA VAL A 141 11.17 9.64 13.99
C VAL A 141 12.40 9.54 14.89
N GLY A 142 13.35 8.66 14.52
CA GLY A 142 14.49 8.30 15.34
C GLY A 142 14.16 7.17 16.33
N LYS A 143 15.22 6.52 16.84
CA LYS A 143 15.13 5.36 17.73
C LYS A 143 14.26 5.67 18.96
N CYS A 144 13.51 4.69 19.42
CA CYS A 144 12.65 4.75 20.61
C CYS A 144 13.10 3.70 21.62
N ASP A 145 13.54 4.14 22.78
CA ASP A 145 14.04 3.26 23.84
C ASP A 145 12.96 2.96 24.91
N SER A 146 11.81 3.65 24.87
CA SER A 146 10.66 3.44 25.79
C SER A 146 9.32 3.57 25.10
N GLU A 147 8.25 3.11 25.77
CA GLU A 147 6.86 3.27 25.30
C GLU A 147 6.46 4.76 25.25
N GLU A 148 6.93 5.55 26.21
CA GLU A 148 6.66 6.98 26.29
C GLU A 148 7.21 7.71 25.07
N GLU A 149 8.40 7.35 24.63
CA GLU A 149 9.01 7.91 23.42
C GLU A 149 8.23 7.53 22.14
N ILE A 150 7.72 6.30 22.06
CA ILE A 150 6.87 5.89 20.93
C ILE A 150 5.61 6.77 20.87
N ILE A 151 4.99 6.99 22.03
CA ILE A 151 3.79 7.81 22.14
C ILE A 151 4.09 9.27 21.75
N GLU A 152 5.12 9.87 22.34
CA GLU A 152 5.47 11.28 22.10
C GLU A 152 5.81 11.52 20.62
N LYS A 153 6.74 10.71 20.06
CA LYS A 153 7.16 10.84 18.66
C LYS A 153 6.03 10.49 17.69
N GLY A 154 5.18 9.53 18.04
CA GLY A 154 4.02 9.16 17.22
C GLY A 154 2.96 10.24 17.17
N LEU A 155 2.62 10.87 18.31
CA LEU A 155 1.68 12.00 18.35
C LEU A 155 2.24 13.22 17.60
N LYS A 156 3.55 13.45 17.69
CA LYS A 156 4.21 14.49 16.91
C LYS A 156 4.08 14.22 15.42
N LEU A 157 4.39 12.99 14.97
CA LEU A 157 4.26 12.58 13.56
C LEU A 157 2.83 12.76 13.05
N ILE A 158 1.81 12.34 13.84
CA ILE A 158 0.39 12.55 13.51
C ILE A 158 0.10 14.02 13.23
N SER A 159 0.57 14.90 14.11
CA SER A 159 0.38 16.36 13.94
C SER A 159 1.14 16.89 12.73
N ASP A 160 2.41 16.47 12.54
CA ASP A 160 3.29 17.00 11.50
C ASP A 160 2.77 16.69 10.09
N ILE A 161 2.20 15.50 9.86
CA ILE A 161 1.68 15.07 8.55
C ILE A 161 0.15 14.93 8.50
N GLU A 162 -0.56 15.54 9.44
CA GLU A 162 -2.04 15.64 9.45
C GLU A 162 -2.75 14.28 9.35
N LEU A 163 -2.28 13.27 10.08
CA LEU A 163 -2.98 11.99 10.21
C LEU A 163 -4.13 12.09 11.21
N THR A 164 -5.11 11.19 11.10
CA THR A 164 -6.12 10.99 12.15
C THR A 164 -5.61 10.00 13.20
N ALA A 165 -4.87 8.98 12.79
CA ALA A 165 -4.34 7.95 13.67
C ALA A 165 -3.04 7.34 13.09
N LEU A 166 -2.27 6.69 13.97
CA LEU A 166 -1.05 5.95 13.64
C LEU A 166 -1.08 4.60 14.34
N LEU A 167 -0.90 3.50 13.61
CA LEU A 167 -0.81 2.14 14.15
C LEU A 167 0.60 1.59 13.94
N VAL A 168 1.43 1.63 14.96
CA VAL A 168 2.78 1.04 14.89
C VAL A 168 2.72 -0.45 15.21
N THR A 169 3.12 -1.31 14.25
CA THR A 169 3.21 -2.76 14.48
C THR A 169 4.57 -3.13 15.06
N ARG A 170 4.59 -4.00 16.10
CA ARG A 170 5.75 -4.23 16.97
C ARG A 170 6.10 -5.71 17.13
N SER A 171 5.82 -6.52 16.11
CA SER A 171 6.06 -7.98 16.11
C SER A 171 5.44 -8.66 17.33
N GLU A 172 6.25 -9.38 18.12
CA GLU A 172 5.83 -10.09 19.34
C GLU A 172 5.32 -9.17 20.46
N LYS A 173 5.61 -7.87 20.39
CA LYS A 173 5.10 -6.87 21.34
C LYS A 173 3.71 -6.35 20.96
N GLY A 174 3.09 -6.90 19.92
CA GLY A 174 1.77 -6.49 19.45
C GLY A 174 1.81 -5.21 18.63
N MET A 175 0.93 -4.25 18.93
CA MET A 175 0.82 -2.99 18.21
C MET A 175 0.38 -1.86 19.13
N THR A 176 0.77 -0.64 18.77
CA THR A 176 0.40 0.59 19.47
C THR A 176 -0.43 1.47 18.54
N LEU A 177 -1.67 1.78 18.92
CA LEU A 177 -2.55 2.71 18.21
C LEU A 177 -2.54 4.07 18.93
N LEU A 178 -2.25 5.11 18.17
CA LEU A 178 -2.24 6.50 18.62
C LEU A 178 -3.25 7.32 17.84
#